data_46ef6ac1109db45534266aa638aad4aa
#
_entry.id   46ef6ac1109db45534266aa638aad4aa
#
_cell.length_a   1.000
_cell.length_b   1.000
_cell.length_c   1.000
_cell.angle_alpha   90.00
_cell.angle_beta   90.00
_cell.angle_gamma   90.00
#
_symmetry.space_group_name_H-M   'P 1'
#
loop_
_entity.id
_entity.type
_entity.pdbx_description
1 polymer ?
#
loop_
_entity_poly.entity_id
_entity_poly.type
_entity_poly.pdbx_seq_one_letter_code
_entity_poly.pdbx_strand_id
1 'polypeptide(L)'
;MHILIYSYNYHPEPIGIAPLMTELAEGLVKRGHQVRVITGMPNYPQREIYDEYRGKWYTTEQINGVIIQRSYLRIKSKPNLLDRLLLELSFVFTSLPQIFKDRRPDVIILTVPPLFGTLPVTIFSWLYNCPVVLNVQDILPDAAVRIGLLKNKWMIRTLAGLEKFAYRSAHTISVIADGFRENLVNKGVPTNKIVCIPNWVNVNFICPVPKQNNSWISSHQLNGKFVVLYSGNIALTQGLETVIEAAVCLRHIKEIVFVIVGEATALQRLQKYCLLNEADNVLLLPLQPREKLPEMLAASDVGLIVQKRNVISFNMPSKIPLLLASGRPIVGSVPATGTAAKAIKLSGGGIIVEPESPDAMAAAVHDLYTNPTLGTNLGNAGRQFAEENYSLEQALNRYEGLLSHIVTNQKSLLGILPKLNSKKSVVDG
;
A
#
# COMPACT_ATOMS: atom_id res chain seq x y z
N MET A 1 18.04 3.42 -18.87
CA MET A 1 18.79 3.19 -17.62
C MET A 1 18.74 1.70 -17.27
N HIS A 2 19.76 1.21 -16.56
CA HIS A 2 19.74 -0.10 -15.91
C HIS A 2 19.27 0.09 -14.46
N ILE A 3 18.11 -0.43 -14.14
CA ILE A 3 17.46 -0.27 -12.84
C ILE A 3 17.45 -1.61 -12.11
N LEU A 4 17.94 -1.64 -10.88
CA LEU A 4 17.79 -2.77 -9.98
C LEU A 4 16.67 -2.50 -8.99
N ILE A 5 15.67 -3.36 -8.92
CA ILE A 5 14.66 -3.36 -7.85
C ILE A 5 15.01 -4.49 -6.88
N TYR A 6 15.28 -4.15 -5.62
CA TYR A 6 15.49 -5.12 -4.56
C TYR A 6 14.23 -5.14 -3.69
N SER A 7 13.40 -6.15 -3.88
CA SER A 7 12.11 -6.29 -3.20
C SER A 7 11.91 -7.72 -2.73
N TYR A 8 11.61 -7.87 -1.44
CA TYR A 8 11.37 -9.18 -0.83
C TYR A 8 10.22 -9.94 -1.51
N ASN A 9 9.11 -9.27 -1.80
CA ASN A 9 7.95 -9.83 -2.49
C ASN A 9 7.84 -9.28 -3.92
N TYR A 10 7.46 -10.15 -4.84
CA TYR A 10 7.28 -9.86 -6.26
C TYR A 10 6.30 -10.86 -6.89
N HIS A 11 5.93 -10.66 -8.19
CA HIS A 11 5.17 -11.65 -8.96
C HIS A 11 5.68 -13.10 -8.71
N PRO A 12 4.80 -14.12 -8.59
CA PRO A 12 3.35 -14.14 -8.79
C PRO A 12 2.52 -13.91 -7.52
N GLU A 13 3.08 -13.37 -6.45
CA GLU A 13 2.33 -13.12 -5.22
C GLU A 13 1.23 -12.08 -5.45
N PRO A 14 -0.06 -12.38 -5.10
CA PRO A 14 -1.19 -11.55 -5.53
C PRO A 14 -1.48 -10.34 -4.63
N ILE A 15 -0.79 -10.19 -3.50
CA ILE A 15 -1.10 -9.19 -2.47
C ILE A 15 0.16 -8.51 -1.90
N GLY A 16 -0.05 -7.48 -1.10
CA GLY A 16 1.03 -6.72 -0.49
C GLY A 16 1.74 -5.82 -1.50
N ILE A 17 3.06 -5.74 -1.38
CA ILE A 17 3.92 -4.93 -2.24
C ILE A 17 4.20 -5.58 -3.60
N ALA A 18 3.99 -6.89 -3.71
CA ALA A 18 4.35 -7.66 -4.91
C ALA A 18 3.68 -7.15 -6.20
N PRO A 19 2.34 -6.94 -6.27
CA PRO A 19 1.70 -6.38 -7.45
C PRO A 19 2.24 -5.00 -7.82
N LEU A 20 2.49 -4.14 -6.83
CA LEU A 20 3.00 -2.79 -7.04
C LEU A 20 4.41 -2.82 -7.66
N MET A 21 5.33 -3.61 -7.11
CA MET A 21 6.68 -3.72 -7.66
C MET A 21 6.71 -4.40 -9.03
N THR A 22 5.77 -5.31 -9.29
CA THR A 22 5.61 -5.94 -10.60
C THR A 22 5.16 -4.90 -11.64
N GLU A 23 4.11 -4.17 -11.36
CA GLU A 23 3.59 -3.13 -12.25
C GLU A 23 4.62 -2.00 -12.48
N LEU A 24 5.37 -1.62 -11.43
CA LEU A 24 6.46 -0.65 -11.56
C LEU A 24 7.57 -1.15 -12.49
N ALA A 25 8.05 -2.38 -12.28
CA ALA A 25 9.13 -2.96 -13.07
C ALA A 25 8.73 -3.10 -14.55
N GLU A 26 7.56 -3.67 -14.81
CA GLU A 26 7.03 -3.84 -16.17
C GLU A 26 6.75 -2.50 -16.86
N GLY A 27 6.21 -1.53 -16.11
CA GLY A 27 5.98 -0.18 -16.62
C GLY A 27 7.27 0.53 -17.03
N LEU A 28 8.33 0.40 -16.21
CA LEU A 28 9.65 0.95 -16.53
C LEU A 28 10.27 0.25 -17.77
N VAL A 29 10.08 -1.07 -17.92
CA VAL A 29 10.51 -1.79 -19.14
C VAL A 29 9.79 -1.26 -20.38
N LYS A 30 8.47 -1.07 -20.31
CA LYS A 30 7.68 -0.49 -21.42
C LYS A 30 8.14 0.91 -21.82
N ARG A 31 8.76 1.65 -20.89
CA ARG A 31 9.35 2.98 -21.10
C ARG A 31 10.81 2.93 -21.59
N GLY A 32 11.32 1.73 -21.95
CA GLY A 32 12.63 1.55 -22.53
C GLY A 32 13.78 1.41 -21.53
N HIS A 33 13.49 1.17 -20.25
CA HIS A 33 14.52 0.88 -19.25
C HIS A 33 14.82 -0.63 -19.20
N GLN A 34 16.04 -0.98 -18.80
CA GLN A 34 16.39 -2.36 -18.48
C GLN A 34 16.21 -2.57 -16.99
N VAL A 35 15.29 -3.45 -16.62
CA VAL A 35 14.92 -3.68 -15.22
C VAL A 35 15.28 -5.10 -14.80
N ARG A 36 16.00 -5.18 -13.71
CA ARG A 36 16.32 -6.42 -13.00
C ARG A 36 15.73 -6.38 -11.59
N VAL A 37 15.12 -7.47 -11.17
CA VAL A 37 14.51 -7.60 -9.84
C VAL A 37 15.20 -8.70 -9.07
N ILE A 38 15.67 -8.42 -7.86
CA ILE A 38 16.10 -9.42 -6.88
C ILE A 38 15.01 -9.58 -5.86
N THR A 39 14.50 -10.82 -5.72
CA THR A 39 13.36 -11.12 -4.85
C THR A 39 13.48 -12.49 -4.18
N GLY A 40 12.61 -12.77 -3.22
CA GLY A 40 12.49 -14.10 -2.63
C GLY A 40 11.76 -15.10 -3.51
N MET A 41 11.85 -16.39 -3.16
CA MET A 41 10.94 -17.41 -3.71
C MET A 41 9.51 -17.06 -3.30
N PRO A 42 8.51 -17.13 -4.21
CA PRO A 42 7.14 -16.77 -3.90
C PRO A 42 6.56 -17.71 -2.83
N ASN A 43 5.89 -17.12 -1.86
CA ASN A 43 5.41 -17.85 -0.68
C ASN A 43 4.12 -17.30 -0.07
N TYR A 44 3.74 -16.09 -0.42
CA TYR A 44 2.61 -15.41 0.19
C TYR A 44 1.35 -15.49 -0.70
N PRO A 45 0.13 -15.72 -0.18
CA PRO A 45 -0.28 -15.61 1.23
C PRO A 45 -0.14 -16.90 2.06
N GLN A 46 0.05 -18.08 1.47
CA GLN A 46 0.02 -19.37 2.15
C GLN A 46 1.16 -19.59 3.14
N ARG A 47 2.26 -18.82 2.99
CA ARG A 47 3.52 -18.97 3.72
C ARG A 47 4.17 -20.34 3.51
N GLU A 48 4.13 -20.80 2.27
CA GLU A 48 4.78 -21.98 1.76
C GLU A 48 5.36 -21.64 0.38
N ILE A 49 6.57 -22.11 0.07
CA ILE A 49 7.16 -21.90 -1.25
C ILE A 49 6.26 -22.58 -2.29
N TYR A 50 5.89 -21.84 -3.33
CA TYR A 50 5.07 -22.36 -4.43
C TYR A 50 5.74 -23.58 -5.06
N ASP A 51 4.96 -24.58 -5.46
CA ASP A 51 5.45 -25.88 -5.91
C ASP A 51 6.50 -25.80 -7.00
N GLU A 52 6.34 -24.89 -7.95
CA GLU A 52 7.27 -24.64 -9.06
C GLU A 52 8.67 -24.21 -8.61
N TYR A 53 8.80 -23.63 -7.41
CA TYR A 53 10.05 -23.10 -6.84
C TYR A 53 10.59 -23.97 -5.68
N ARG A 54 9.86 -25.02 -5.28
CA ARG A 54 10.25 -25.87 -4.16
C ARG A 54 11.58 -26.58 -4.42
N GLY A 55 12.46 -26.58 -3.43
CA GLY A 55 13.79 -27.21 -3.50
C GLY A 55 14.85 -26.40 -4.26
N LYS A 56 14.51 -25.26 -4.83
CA LYS A 56 15.47 -24.40 -5.55
C LYS A 56 16.10 -23.37 -4.60
N TRP A 57 17.41 -23.17 -4.72
CA TRP A 57 18.13 -22.10 -4.02
C TRP A 57 18.10 -20.79 -4.80
N TYR A 58 18.16 -20.88 -6.13
CA TYR A 58 18.18 -19.75 -7.06
C TYR A 58 17.37 -20.08 -8.29
N THR A 59 16.65 -19.10 -8.82
CA THR A 59 16.08 -19.13 -10.16
C THR A 59 16.31 -17.80 -10.83
N THR A 60 16.46 -17.82 -12.16
CA THR A 60 16.46 -16.61 -12.99
C THR A 60 15.47 -16.85 -14.12
N GLU A 61 14.53 -15.94 -14.26
CA GLU A 61 13.48 -16.01 -15.26
C GLU A 61 13.27 -14.62 -15.87
N GLN A 62 12.66 -14.55 -17.05
CA GLN A 62 12.30 -13.30 -17.68
C GLN A 62 10.80 -13.28 -17.95
N ILE A 63 10.11 -12.29 -17.39
CA ILE A 63 8.67 -12.12 -17.53
C ILE A 63 8.40 -10.67 -17.94
N ASN A 64 7.66 -10.46 -19.01
CA ASN A 64 7.31 -9.14 -19.57
C ASN A 64 8.52 -8.19 -19.73
N GLY A 65 9.68 -8.74 -20.11
CA GLY A 65 10.93 -8.01 -20.29
C GLY A 65 11.73 -7.74 -19.02
N VAL A 66 11.20 -8.07 -17.84
CA VAL A 66 11.89 -7.94 -16.55
C VAL A 66 12.72 -9.19 -16.27
N ILE A 67 14.00 -9.02 -15.92
CA ILE A 67 14.85 -10.11 -15.43
C ILE A 67 14.60 -10.29 -13.92
N ILE A 68 14.09 -11.45 -13.52
CA ILE A 68 13.74 -11.76 -12.13
C ILE A 68 14.71 -12.78 -11.59
N GLN A 69 15.44 -12.41 -10.54
CA GLN A 69 16.39 -13.26 -9.85
C GLN A 69 15.84 -13.57 -8.44
N ARG A 70 15.43 -14.83 -8.26
CA ARG A 70 14.88 -15.28 -6.98
C ARG A 70 15.92 -15.96 -6.14
N SER A 71 15.86 -15.72 -4.84
CA SER A 71 16.72 -16.30 -3.84
C SER A 71 15.91 -17.06 -2.80
N TYR A 72 16.46 -18.14 -2.28
CA TYR A 72 15.86 -18.92 -1.21
C TYR A 72 15.63 -18.06 0.03
N LEU A 73 14.58 -18.41 0.78
CA LEU A 73 14.28 -17.84 2.08
C LEU A 73 13.65 -18.91 2.98
N ARG A 74 13.91 -18.81 4.28
CA ARG A 74 13.41 -19.74 5.28
C ARG A 74 11.99 -19.36 5.67
N ILE A 75 11.00 -20.16 5.26
CA ILE A 75 9.61 -19.93 5.57
C ILE A 75 9.15 -20.85 6.68
N LYS A 76 8.19 -20.37 7.47
CA LYS A 76 7.44 -21.12 8.44
C LYS A 76 5.96 -20.70 8.40
N SER A 77 5.05 -21.66 8.34
CA SER A 77 3.60 -21.41 8.18
C SER A 77 3.00 -20.59 9.34
N LYS A 78 3.47 -20.83 10.57
CA LYS A 78 3.07 -20.05 11.77
C LYS A 78 4.30 -19.41 12.42
N PRO A 79 4.81 -18.29 11.87
CA PRO A 79 6.05 -17.70 12.35
C PRO A 79 5.84 -16.92 13.65
N ASN A 80 6.74 -17.14 14.60
CA ASN A 80 6.97 -16.22 15.71
C ASN A 80 7.89 -15.06 15.28
N LEU A 81 8.23 -14.16 16.19
CA LEU A 81 9.09 -13.01 15.88
C LEU A 81 10.49 -13.44 15.41
N LEU A 82 11.07 -14.48 16.00
CA LEU A 82 12.37 -15.01 15.61
C LEU A 82 12.32 -15.63 14.21
N ASP A 83 11.25 -16.37 13.88
CA ASP A 83 11.07 -16.94 12.55
C ASP A 83 10.99 -15.86 11.45
N ARG A 84 10.35 -14.71 11.76
CA ARG A 84 10.31 -13.56 10.84
C ARG A 84 11.68 -12.95 10.63
N LEU A 85 12.45 -12.81 11.69
CA LEU A 85 13.84 -12.33 11.61
C LEU A 85 14.71 -13.27 10.79
N LEU A 86 14.61 -14.59 11.03
CA LEU A 86 15.37 -15.60 10.29
C LEU A 86 14.97 -15.66 8.81
N LEU A 87 13.71 -15.40 8.49
CA LEU A 87 13.23 -15.27 7.12
C LEU A 87 13.91 -14.09 6.42
N GLU A 88 13.92 -12.90 7.03
CA GLU A 88 14.58 -11.72 6.46
C GLU A 88 16.10 -11.94 6.30
N LEU A 89 16.77 -12.46 7.32
CA LEU A 89 18.20 -12.74 7.28
C LEU A 89 18.54 -13.79 6.22
N SER A 90 17.77 -14.88 6.12
CA SER A 90 18.01 -15.90 5.11
C SER A 90 17.92 -15.34 3.70
N PHE A 91 16.90 -14.49 3.42
CA PHE A 91 16.77 -13.80 2.13
C PHE A 91 17.96 -12.89 1.86
N VAL A 92 18.36 -12.08 2.85
CA VAL A 92 19.52 -11.19 2.71
C VAL A 92 20.78 -11.96 2.35
N PHE A 93 21.09 -13.04 3.07
CA PHE A 93 22.29 -13.84 2.82
C PHE A 93 22.25 -14.55 1.45
N THR A 94 21.12 -15.14 1.10
CA THR A 94 20.99 -15.85 -0.18
C THR A 94 20.95 -14.92 -1.38
N SER A 95 20.47 -13.68 -1.23
CA SER A 95 20.43 -12.69 -2.30
C SER A 95 21.78 -12.01 -2.59
N LEU A 96 22.75 -12.07 -1.66
CA LEU A 96 24.08 -11.46 -1.84
C LEU A 96 24.75 -11.83 -3.18
N PRO A 97 24.87 -13.13 -3.57
CA PRO A 97 25.48 -13.48 -4.86
C PRO A 97 24.75 -12.87 -6.05
N GLN A 98 23.42 -12.72 -5.96
CA GLN A 98 22.63 -12.16 -7.03
C GLN A 98 22.88 -10.66 -7.25
N ILE A 99 23.20 -9.91 -6.17
CA ILE A 99 23.52 -8.49 -6.28
C ILE A 99 24.77 -8.28 -7.15
N PHE A 100 25.77 -9.15 -7.01
CA PHE A 100 27.09 -9.04 -7.67
C PHE A 100 27.18 -9.77 -9.02
N LYS A 101 26.17 -10.59 -9.37
CA LYS A 101 26.25 -11.51 -10.51
C LYS A 101 26.25 -10.80 -11.87
N ASP A 102 25.52 -9.70 -12.00
CA ASP A 102 25.25 -9.07 -13.28
C ASP A 102 25.81 -7.65 -13.37
N ARG A 103 25.60 -7.03 -14.55
CA ARG A 103 26.03 -5.67 -14.84
C ARG A 103 25.58 -4.69 -13.76
N ARG A 104 26.46 -3.76 -13.40
CA ARG A 104 26.20 -2.66 -12.48
C ARG A 104 24.96 -1.87 -12.91
N PRO A 105 23.95 -1.68 -12.02
CA PRO A 105 22.82 -0.81 -12.31
C PRO A 105 23.22 0.67 -12.23
N ASP A 106 22.47 1.53 -12.93
CA ASP A 106 22.57 2.99 -12.81
C ASP A 106 21.96 3.48 -11.47
N VAL A 107 20.95 2.78 -10.98
CA VAL A 107 20.24 3.10 -9.73
C VAL A 107 19.57 1.86 -9.12
N ILE A 108 19.44 1.85 -7.80
CA ILE A 108 18.77 0.78 -7.04
C ILE A 108 17.51 1.34 -6.39
N ILE A 109 16.38 0.66 -6.54
CA ILE A 109 15.16 0.85 -5.73
C ILE A 109 15.15 -0.27 -4.70
N LEU A 110 15.27 0.09 -3.42
CA LEU A 110 15.24 -0.86 -2.30
C LEU A 110 13.94 -0.69 -1.53
N THR A 111 13.08 -1.72 -1.49
CA THR A 111 11.84 -1.68 -0.70
C THR A 111 12.08 -2.08 0.75
N VAL A 112 11.46 -1.40 1.68
CA VAL A 112 11.42 -1.75 3.10
C VAL A 112 9.98 -1.81 3.59
N PRO A 113 9.62 -2.86 4.37
CA PRO A 113 10.43 -4.01 4.80
C PRO A 113 10.85 -4.96 3.67
N PRO A 114 11.91 -5.79 3.83
CA PRO A 114 12.71 -6.03 5.03
C PRO A 114 13.81 -4.98 5.25
N LEU A 115 14.00 -4.58 6.51
CA LEU A 115 14.98 -3.53 6.84
C LEU A 115 16.43 -4.02 6.73
N PHE A 116 16.69 -5.31 6.99
CA PHE A 116 18.02 -5.91 6.89
C PHE A 116 18.59 -5.90 5.46
N GLY A 117 17.76 -5.83 4.43
CA GLY A 117 18.17 -5.67 3.03
C GLY A 117 18.98 -4.40 2.77
N THR A 118 18.88 -3.40 3.66
CA THR A 118 19.66 -2.16 3.55
C THR A 118 21.17 -2.39 3.69
N LEU A 119 21.60 -3.37 4.47
CA LEU A 119 23.02 -3.65 4.69
C LEU A 119 23.76 -4.06 3.41
N PRO A 120 23.39 -5.15 2.71
CA PRO A 120 24.07 -5.56 1.49
C PRO A 120 23.92 -4.54 0.36
N VAL A 121 22.76 -3.91 0.23
CA VAL A 121 22.52 -2.89 -0.80
C VAL A 121 23.39 -1.66 -0.56
N THR A 122 23.59 -1.23 0.69
CA THR A 122 24.47 -0.11 1.01
C THR A 122 25.94 -0.44 0.70
N ILE A 123 26.41 -1.65 1.06
CA ILE A 123 27.78 -2.10 0.74
C ILE A 123 27.98 -2.08 -0.78
N PHE A 124 27.05 -2.65 -1.54
CA PHE A 124 27.09 -2.62 -2.99
C PHE A 124 27.08 -1.19 -3.55
N SER A 125 26.22 -0.32 -3.02
CA SER A 125 26.13 1.09 -3.39
C SER A 125 27.47 1.80 -3.24
N TRP A 126 28.19 1.58 -2.13
CA TRP A 126 29.51 2.16 -1.89
C TRP A 126 30.58 1.62 -2.85
N LEU A 127 30.64 0.29 -3.00
CA LEU A 127 31.65 -0.35 -3.85
C LEU A 127 31.51 0.07 -5.32
N TYR A 128 30.30 0.24 -5.80
CA TYR A 128 30.03 0.53 -7.21
C TYR A 128 29.58 1.97 -7.44
N ASN A 129 29.57 2.82 -6.42
CA ASN A 129 29.08 4.21 -6.49
C ASN A 129 27.72 4.27 -7.20
N CYS A 130 26.74 3.47 -6.75
CA CYS A 130 25.42 3.34 -7.32
C CYS A 130 24.39 3.94 -6.36
N PRO A 131 23.59 4.96 -6.76
CA PRO A 131 22.62 5.60 -5.86
C PRO A 131 21.48 4.66 -5.50
N VAL A 132 21.00 4.80 -4.27
CA VAL A 132 19.88 4.00 -3.72
C VAL A 132 18.69 4.92 -3.43
N VAL A 133 17.54 4.56 -4.00
CA VAL A 133 16.21 5.06 -3.62
C VAL A 133 15.62 4.06 -2.64
N LEU A 134 15.49 4.47 -1.38
CA LEU A 134 14.86 3.67 -0.33
C LEU A 134 13.36 3.88 -0.39
N ASN A 135 12.61 2.87 -0.82
CA ASN A 135 11.16 2.89 -0.90
C ASN A 135 10.55 2.38 0.41
N VAL A 136 10.05 3.31 1.25
CA VAL A 136 9.50 3.02 2.58
C VAL A 136 8.00 2.76 2.47
N GLN A 137 7.63 1.49 2.56
CA GLN A 137 6.24 1.03 2.50
C GLN A 137 5.62 0.89 3.90
N ASP A 138 6.47 0.74 4.92
CA ASP A 138 6.05 0.64 6.31
C ASP A 138 7.14 1.20 7.23
N ILE A 139 6.76 1.83 8.34
CA ILE A 139 7.69 2.40 9.31
C ILE A 139 7.84 1.42 10.48
N LEU A 140 8.76 0.48 10.32
CA LEU A 140 9.23 -0.37 11.40
C LEU A 140 10.37 0.37 12.13
N PRO A 141 10.51 0.33 13.45
CA PRO A 141 9.78 -0.47 14.43
C PRO A 141 8.52 0.19 15.01
N ASP A 142 8.20 1.44 14.66
CA ASP A 142 7.10 2.20 15.28
C ASP A 142 5.77 1.43 15.25
N ALA A 143 5.44 0.84 14.09
CA ALA A 143 4.23 0.04 13.93
C ALA A 143 4.23 -1.18 14.88
N ALA A 144 5.34 -1.93 14.93
CA ALA A 144 5.45 -3.13 15.77
C ALA A 144 5.41 -2.84 17.28
N VAL A 145 5.99 -1.71 17.71
CA VAL A 145 5.97 -1.26 19.10
C VAL A 145 4.54 -0.89 19.52
N ARG A 146 3.83 -0.12 18.70
CA ARG A 146 2.50 0.37 19.05
C ARG A 146 1.44 -0.72 19.12
N ILE A 147 1.50 -1.73 18.27
CA ILE A 147 0.60 -2.89 18.33
C ILE A 147 1.02 -3.92 19.39
N GLY A 148 2.08 -3.62 20.17
CA GLY A 148 2.56 -4.46 21.27
C GLY A 148 3.28 -5.73 20.85
N LEU A 149 3.63 -5.90 19.57
CA LEU A 149 4.41 -7.04 19.06
C LEU A 149 5.88 -6.96 19.49
N LEU A 150 6.42 -5.77 19.64
CA LEU A 150 7.81 -5.54 20.04
C LEU A 150 7.85 -4.83 21.39
N LYS A 151 8.23 -5.56 22.46
CA LYS A 151 8.29 -5.05 23.84
C LYS A 151 9.72 -4.93 24.37
N ASN A 152 10.67 -5.68 23.79
CA ASN A 152 12.06 -5.70 24.26
C ASN A 152 12.77 -4.39 23.85
N LYS A 153 13.18 -3.59 24.85
CA LYS A 153 13.83 -2.29 24.64
C LYS A 153 15.15 -2.38 23.86
N TRP A 154 15.89 -3.46 24.01
CA TRP A 154 17.15 -3.65 23.28
C TRP A 154 16.89 -3.90 21.80
N MET A 155 15.93 -4.78 21.47
CA MET A 155 15.51 -5.02 20.08
C MET A 155 14.96 -3.74 19.42
N ILE A 156 14.15 -2.96 20.14
CA ILE A 156 13.63 -1.68 19.66
C ILE A 156 14.78 -0.74 19.31
N ARG A 157 15.79 -0.63 20.20
CA ARG A 157 16.96 0.23 19.96
C ARG A 157 17.80 -0.25 18.79
N THR A 158 17.99 -1.54 18.62
CA THR A 158 18.73 -2.12 17.49
C THR A 158 18.04 -1.87 16.16
N LEU A 159 16.72 -2.12 16.08
CA LEU A 159 15.94 -1.86 14.88
C LEU A 159 15.88 -0.37 14.56
N ALA A 160 15.73 0.51 15.55
CA ALA A 160 15.79 1.96 15.36
C ALA A 160 17.17 2.43 14.87
N GLY A 161 18.25 1.80 15.35
CA GLY A 161 19.60 2.03 14.85
C GLY A 161 19.76 1.64 13.38
N LEU A 162 19.24 0.47 13.00
CA LEU A 162 19.25 -0.01 11.61
C LEU A 162 18.38 0.88 10.70
N GLU A 163 17.23 1.31 11.18
CA GLU A 163 16.34 2.25 10.48
C GLU A 163 17.09 3.58 10.21
N LYS A 164 17.72 4.13 11.24
CA LYS A 164 18.53 5.36 11.11
C LYS A 164 19.70 5.18 10.13
N PHE A 165 20.34 4.03 10.14
CA PHE A 165 21.39 3.69 9.17
C PHE A 165 20.79 3.66 7.75
N ALA A 166 19.66 2.98 7.53
CA ALA A 166 18.99 2.92 6.24
C ALA A 166 18.66 4.31 5.69
N TYR A 167 18.10 5.19 6.53
CA TYR A 167 17.77 6.56 6.13
C TYR A 167 19.00 7.42 5.82
N ARG A 168 20.11 7.21 6.52
CA ARG A 168 21.36 7.93 6.28
C ARG A 168 22.04 7.47 4.99
N SER A 169 22.13 6.17 4.76
CA SER A 169 22.85 5.57 3.64
C SER A 169 22.10 5.72 2.29
N ALA A 170 20.78 5.80 2.30
CA ALA A 170 20.02 6.03 1.09
C ALA A 170 20.37 7.38 0.44
N HIS A 171 20.40 7.46 -0.88
CA HIS A 171 20.55 8.72 -1.62
C HIS A 171 19.26 9.54 -1.53
N THR A 172 18.12 8.91 -1.76
CA THR A 172 16.78 9.49 -1.67
C THR A 172 15.84 8.48 -1.01
N ILE A 173 14.83 8.98 -0.32
CA ILE A 173 13.81 8.15 0.33
C ILE A 173 12.46 8.47 -0.30
N SER A 174 11.82 7.46 -0.90
CA SER A 174 10.44 7.58 -1.34
C SER A 174 9.50 7.05 -0.25
N VAL A 175 8.49 7.83 0.08
CA VAL A 175 7.45 7.48 1.06
C VAL A 175 6.09 7.49 0.38
N ILE A 176 5.14 6.73 0.94
CA ILE A 176 3.82 6.52 0.30
C ILE A 176 2.77 7.57 0.68
N ALA A 177 3.05 8.40 1.68
CA ALA A 177 2.12 9.43 2.14
C ALA A 177 2.83 10.52 2.95
N ASP A 178 2.22 11.70 3.06
CA ASP A 178 2.79 12.83 3.80
C ASP A 178 3.00 12.54 5.29
N GLY A 179 2.15 11.75 5.92
CA GLY A 179 2.36 11.33 7.31
C GLY A 179 3.65 10.53 7.52
N PHE A 180 4.08 9.76 6.50
CA PHE A 180 5.40 9.11 6.52
C PHE A 180 6.52 10.16 6.44
N ARG A 181 6.39 11.17 5.56
CA ARG A 181 7.34 12.28 5.46
C ARG A 181 7.48 12.99 6.81
N GLU A 182 6.36 13.37 7.44
CA GLU A 182 6.34 14.01 8.75
C GLU A 182 7.06 13.15 9.81
N ASN A 183 6.80 11.84 9.84
CA ASN A 183 7.47 10.93 10.77
C ASN A 183 8.99 10.87 10.55
N LEU A 184 9.44 10.75 9.30
CA LEU A 184 10.85 10.70 8.97
C LEU A 184 11.57 12.02 9.30
N VAL A 185 10.94 13.15 9.04
CA VAL A 185 11.46 14.49 9.40
C VAL A 185 11.62 14.60 10.93
N ASN A 186 10.63 14.14 11.69
CA ASN A 186 10.69 14.12 13.16
C ASN A 186 11.81 13.17 13.68
N LYS A 187 12.20 12.16 12.90
CA LYS A 187 13.38 11.30 13.17
C LYS A 187 14.69 11.91 12.70
N GLY A 188 14.68 13.15 12.19
CA GLY A 188 15.87 13.92 11.77
C GLY A 188 16.34 13.62 10.35
N VAL A 189 15.48 13.10 9.48
CA VAL A 189 15.78 12.95 8.06
C VAL A 189 15.57 14.29 7.35
N PRO A 190 16.54 14.79 6.58
CA PRO A 190 16.39 16.06 5.85
C PRO A 190 15.24 16.01 4.84
N THR A 191 14.43 17.06 4.80
CA THR A 191 13.22 17.13 3.95
C THR A 191 13.54 16.97 2.45
N ASN A 192 14.68 17.54 2.00
CA ASN A 192 15.12 17.45 0.61
C ASN A 192 15.54 16.04 0.17
N LYS A 193 15.70 15.12 1.12
CA LYS A 193 15.99 13.70 0.86
C LYS A 193 14.73 12.85 0.70
N ILE A 194 13.55 13.42 1.01
CA ILE A 194 12.29 12.67 1.05
C ILE A 194 11.39 13.12 -0.10
N VAL A 195 10.93 12.15 -0.89
CA VAL A 195 9.95 12.34 -1.97
C VAL A 195 8.71 11.51 -1.66
N CYS A 196 7.52 12.11 -1.79
CA CYS A 196 6.27 11.39 -1.63
C CYS A 196 5.80 10.84 -2.99
N ILE A 197 5.78 9.51 -3.10
CA ILE A 197 5.22 8.79 -4.26
C ILE A 197 4.20 7.80 -3.70
N PRO A 198 2.91 8.12 -3.75
CA PRO A 198 1.85 7.26 -3.24
C PRO A 198 1.80 5.92 -3.98
N ASN A 199 1.37 4.89 -3.27
CA ASN A 199 0.99 3.63 -3.90
C ASN A 199 -0.19 3.86 -4.83
N TRP A 200 -0.20 3.15 -5.95
CA TRP A 200 -1.16 3.33 -7.05
C TRP A 200 -2.19 2.22 -7.12
N VAL A 201 -3.17 2.46 -7.92
CA VAL A 201 -4.20 1.51 -8.32
C VAL A 201 -4.26 1.47 -9.85
N ASN A 202 -4.56 0.32 -10.41
CA ASN A 202 -4.87 0.22 -11.82
C ASN A 202 -6.26 0.82 -12.08
N VAL A 203 -6.31 2.10 -12.46
CA VAL A 203 -7.54 2.86 -12.70
C VAL A 203 -8.36 2.38 -13.89
N ASN A 204 -7.77 1.54 -14.76
CA ASN A 204 -8.50 0.90 -15.87
C ASN A 204 -9.17 -0.41 -15.41
N PHE A 205 -8.58 -1.11 -14.46
CA PHE A 205 -9.17 -2.29 -13.85
C PHE A 205 -10.21 -1.92 -12.79
N ILE A 206 -9.90 -0.92 -11.96
CA ILE A 206 -10.84 -0.33 -11.00
C ILE A 206 -11.35 0.98 -11.58
N CYS A 207 -12.54 0.95 -12.10
CA CYS A 207 -13.21 2.11 -12.70
C CYS A 207 -14.68 2.16 -12.27
N PRO A 208 -15.34 3.30 -12.41
CA PRO A 208 -16.78 3.40 -12.19
C PRO A 208 -17.53 2.45 -13.12
N VAL A 209 -18.22 1.48 -12.54
CA VAL A 209 -19.10 0.55 -13.25
C VAL A 209 -20.53 0.79 -12.78
N PRO A 210 -21.52 0.82 -13.71
CA PRO A 210 -22.93 0.93 -13.35
C PRO A 210 -23.37 -0.18 -12.40
N LYS A 211 -24.19 0.17 -11.41
CA LYS A 211 -24.73 -0.78 -10.44
C LYS A 211 -25.78 -1.72 -11.04
N GLN A 212 -26.44 -1.29 -12.15
CA GLN A 212 -27.45 -2.06 -12.84
C GLN A 212 -26.85 -3.34 -13.45
N ASN A 213 -27.62 -4.42 -13.40
CA ASN A 213 -27.23 -5.75 -13.93
C ASN A 213 -25.94 -6.31 -13.33
N ASN A 214 -25.63 -5.93 -12.11
CA ASN A 214 -24.45 -6.42 -11.39
C ASN A 214 -24.70 -7.84 -10.85
N SER A 215 -23.91 -8.82 -11.32
CA SER A 215 -24.06 -10.23 -10.93
C SER A 215 -23.82 -10.45 -9.44
N TRP A 216 -22.92 -9.65 -8.84
CA TRP A 216 -22.60 -9.73 -7.41
C TRP A 216 -23.78 -9.26 -6.54
N ILE A 217 -24.55 -8.25 -6.98
CA ILE A 217 -25.78 -7.80 -6.31
C ILE A 217 -26.82 -8.92 -6.30
N SER A 218 -27.03 -9.54 -7.45
CA SER A 218 -28.04 -10.61 -7.60
C SER A 218 -27.68 -11.85 -6.79
N SER A 219 -26.39 -12.24 -6.79
CA SER A 219 -25.92 -13.42 -6.05
C SER A 219 -26.00 -13.27 -4.53
N HIS A 220 -26.00 -12.02 -4.02
CA HIS A 220 -26.10 -11.73 -2.59
C HIS A 220 -27.45 -11.13 -2.16
N GLN A 221 -28.45 -11.16 -3.03
CA GLN A 221 -29.82 -10.66 -2.77
C GLN A 221 -29.87 -9.17 -2.37
N LEU A 222 -29.01 -8.35 -2.98
CA LEU A 222 -28.87 -6.92 -2.69
C LEU A 222 -29.62 -6.03 -3.70
N ASN A 223 -30.54 -6.61 -4.49
CA ASN A 223 -31.36 -5.84 -5.44
C ASN A 223 -32.20 -4.77 -4.72
N GLY A 224 -32.13 -3.54 -5.21
CA GLY A 224 -32.85 -2.40 -4.61
C GLY A 224 -32.27 -1.91 -3.26
N LYS A 225 -31.16 -2.48 -2.79
CA LYS A 225 -30.53 -2.07 -1.54
C LYS A 225 -29.52 -0.94 -1.74
N PHE A 226 -29.41 -0.07 -0.74
CA PHE A 226 -28.31 0.87 -0.58
C PHE A 226 -27.19 0.17 0.20
N VAL A 227 -26.08 -0.09 -0.47
CA VAL A 227 -25.00 -0.95 0.02
C VAL A 227 -23.86 -0.12 0.58
N VAL A 228 -23.59 -0.27 1.87
CA VAL A 228 -22.45 0.31 2.60
C VAL A 228 -21.38 -0.75 2.75
N LEU A 229 -20.28 -0.61 2.03
CA LEU A 229 -19.26 -1.67 1.89
C LEU A 229 -17.99 -1.39 2.70
N TYR A 230 -17.61 -2.34 3.53
CA TYR A 230 -16.23 -2.49 4.01
C TYR A 230 -15.61 -3.75 3.40
N SER A 231 -14.45 -3.66 2.78
CA SER A 231 -13.78 -4.83 2.18
C SER A 231 -12.28 -4.87 2.49
N GLY A 232 -11.78 -6.05 2.87
CA GLY A 232 -10.37 -6.39 3.03
C GLY A 232 -9.98 -6.82 4.44
N ASN A 233 -8.68 -6.71 4.78
CA ASN A 233 -8.16 -7.16 6.08
C ASN A 233 -8.91 -6.51 7.25
N ILE A 234 -9.26 -7.32 8.26
CA ILE A 234 -9.98 -6.92 9.47
C ILE A 234 -9.01 -7.01 10.66
N ALA A 235 -8.19 -5.96 10.83
CA ALA A 235 -7.30 -5.86 11.99
C ALA A 235 -8.03 -5.24 13.20
N LEU A 236 -7.53 -5.53 14.41
CA LEU A 236 -8.07 -4.99 15.65
C LEU A 236 -8.03 -3.45 15.74
N THR A 237 -7.14 -2.84 14.97
CA THR A 237 -6.98 -1.38 14.87
C THR A 237 -8.08 -0.68 14.07
N GLN A 238 -8.96 -1.44 13.41
CA GLN A 238 -10.01 -0.87 12.57
C GLN A 238 -11.33 -0.65 13.32
N GLY A 239 -11.63 -1.46 14.32
CA GLY A 239 -12.83 -1.25 15.17
C GLY A 239 -14.14 -1.43 14.39
N LEU A 240 -14.30 -2.56 13.68
CA LEU A 240 -15.51 -2.83 12.88
C LEU A 240 -16.77 -3.03 13.74
N GLU A 241 -16.63 -3.14 15.02
CA GLU A 241 -17.73 -3.10 15.98
C GLU A 241 -18.55 -1.81 15.80
N THR A 242 -17.88 -0.67 15.60
CA THR A 242 -18.53 0.63 15.30
C THR A 242 -19.37 0.59 14.01
N VAL A 243 -18.95 -0.18 12.98
CA VAL A 243 -19.72 -0.34 11.76
C VAL A 243 -21.03 -1.09 12.02
N ILE A 244 -20.98 -2.14 12.85
CA ILE A 244 -22.16 -2.91 13.23
C ILE A 244 -23.12 -2.06 14.07
N GLU A 245 -22.60 -1.29 15.02
CA GLU A 245 -23.41 -0.37 15.82
C GLU A 245 -24.07 0.71 14.96
N ALA A 246 -23.35 1.29 13.98
CA ALA A 246 -23.93 2.24 13.02
C ALA A 246 -25.01 1.59 12.15
N ALA A 247 -24.84 0.32 11.78
CA ALA A 247 -25.88 -0.43 11.07
C ALA A 247 -27.14 -0.59 11.92
N VAL A 248 -26.99 -0.90 13.20
CA VAL A 248 -28.12 -1.00 14.16
C VAL A 248 -28.89 0.33 14.26
N CYS A 249 -28.21 1.48 14.25
CA CYS A 249 -28.86 2.80 14.25
C CYS A 249 -29.77 2.98 13.01
N LEU A 250 -29.41 2.39 11.87
CA LEU A 250 -30.13 2.51 10.61
C LEU A 250 -31.02 1.29 10.27
N ARG A 251 -31.19 0.32 11.18
CA ARG A 251 -31.96 -0.91 10.92
C ARG A 251 -33.43 -0.71 10.58
N HIS A 252 -33.98 0.46 10.96
CA HIS A 252 -35.34 0.85 10.63
C HIS A 252 -35.54 1.18 9.15
N ILE A 253 -34.47 1.48 8.39
CA ILE A 253 -34.48 1.73 6.95
C ILE A 253 -34.06 0.43 6.25
N LYS A 254 -35.04 -0.33 5.80
CA LYS A 254 -34.82 -1.69 5.28
C LYS A 254 -34.03 -1.74 3.97
N GLU A 255 -33.89 -0.63 3.29
CA GLU A 255 -33.10 -0.46 2.08
C GLU A 255 -31.60 -0.40 2.36
N ILE A 256 -31.17 0.05 3.55
CA ILE A 256 -29.74 0.18 3.90
C ILE A 256 -29.20 -1.15 4.42
N VAL A 257 -28.18 -1.66 3.72
CA VAL A 257 -27.47 -2.91 4.10
C VAL A 257 -25.98 -2.62 4.21
N PHE A 258 -25.39 -3.02 5.33
CA PHE A 258 -23.96 -2.98 5.54
C PHE A 258 -23.35 -4.32 5.15
N VAL A 259 -22.34 -4.29 4.28
CA VAL A 259 -21.64 -5.48 3.82
C VAL A 259 -20.18 -5.42 4.29
N ILE A 260 -19.75 -6.44 5.04
CA ILE A 260 -18.38 -6.55 5.53
C ILE A 260 -17.75 -7.78 4.88
N VAL A 261 -16.73 -7.55 4.06
CA VAL A 261 -15.97 -8.60 3.37
C VAL A 261 -14.61 -8.76 4.02
N GLY A 262 -14.27 -9.96 4.49
CA GLY A 262 -13.04 -10.18 5.23
C GLY A 262 -12.63 -11.64 5.45
N GLU A 263 -11.59 -11.84 6.25
CA GLU A 263 -11.08 -13.17 6.60
C GLU A 263 -12.03 -13.92 7.54
N ALA A 264 -12.16 -15.24 7.36
CA ALA A 264 -13.12 -16.09 8.07
C ALA A 264 -13.03 -15.99 9.60
N THR A 265 -11.80 -15.96 10.16
CA THR A 265 -11.58 -15.86 11.61
C THR A 265 -12.09 -14.55 12.20
N ALA A 266 -11.89 -13.44 11.48
CA ALA A 266 -12.39 -12.14 11.89
C ALA A 266 -13.91 -12.04 11.75
N LEU A 267 -14.48 -12.61 10.68
CA LEU A 267 -15.92 -12.64 10.45
C LEU A 267 -16.66 -13.43 11.53
N GLN A 268 -16.11 -14.55 12.02
CA GLN A 268 -16.71 -15.30 13.12
C GLN A 268 -16.87 -14.46 14.40
N ARG A 269 -15.89 -13.60 14.70
CA ARG A 269 -15.98 -12.66 15.82
C ARG A 269 -17.09 -11.64 15.60
N LEU A 270 -17.13 -11.04 14.41
CA LEU A 270 -18.13 -10.03 14.06
C LEU A 270 -19.54 -10.63 13.99
N GLN A 271 -19.69 -11.88 13.57
CA GLN A 271 -20.98 -12.57 13.56
C GLN A 271 -21.58 -12.70 14.95
N LYS A 272 -20.76 -13.06 15.95
CA LYS A 272 -21.20 -13.05 17.36
C LYS A 272 -21.66 -11.67 17.82
N TYR A 273 -20.93 -10.64 17.39
CA TYR A 273 -21.27 -9.26 17.72
C TYR A 273 -22.56 -8.80 17.05
N CYS A 274 -22.81 -9.18 15.79
CA CYS A 274 -24.08 -8.92 15.09
C CYS A 274 -25.27 -9.58 15.80
N LEU A 275 -25.11 -10.85 16.22
CA LEU A 275 -26.18 -11.55 16.95
C LEU A 275 -26.51 -10.88 18.29
N LEU A 276 -25.50 -10.47 19.04
CA LEU A 276 -25.70 -9.80 20.34
C LEU A 276 -26.38 -8.42 20.22
N ASN A 277 -26.20 -7.72 19.08
CA ASN A 277 -26.75 -6.40 18.85
C ASN A 277 -27.98 -6.41 17.90
N GLU A 278 -28.49 -7.57 17.55
CA GLU A 278 -29.62 -7.71 16.61
C GLU A 278 -29.43 -6.95 15.29
N ALA A 279 -28.19 -6.98 14.74
CA ALA A 279 -27.81 -6.29 13.52
C ALA A 279 -28.23 -7.11 12.28
N ASP A 280 -29.50 -7.17 11.98
CA ASP A 280 -30.11 -7.95 10.88
C ASP A 280 -29.84 -7.35 9.49
N ASN A 281 -29.41 -6.10 9.42
CA ASN A 281 -29.01 -5.39 8.22
C ASN A 281 -27.50 -5.43 7.93
N VAL A 282 -26.75 -6.35 8.57
CA VAL A 282 -25.33 -6.58 8.32
C VAL A 282 -25.11 -7.92 7.63
N LEU A 283 -24.49 -7.90 6.45
CA LEU A 283 -24.09 -9.08 5.69
C LEU A 283 -22.57 -9.29 5.79
N LEU A 284 -22.16 -10.46 6.29
CA LEU A 284 -20.74 -10.85 6.42
C LEU A 284 -20.36 -11.81 5.30
N LEU A 285 -19.35 -11.47 4.50
CA LEU A 285 -18.93 -12.26 3.35
C LEU A 285 -17.42 -12.56 3.40
N PRO A 286 -16.99 -13.75 2.92
CA PRO A 286 -15.58 -14.08 2.83
C PRO A 286 -14.87 -13.17 1.80
N LEU A 287 -13.53 -13.12 1.89
CA LEU A 287 -12.71 -12.44 0.89
C LEU A 287 -13.06 -12.93 -0.52
N GLN A 288 -13.21 -11.98 -1.43
CA GLN A 288 -13.55 -12.26 -2.82
C GLN A 288 -12.29 -12.38 -3.68
N PRO A 289 -12.31 -13.17 -4.75
CA PRO A 289 -11.25 -13.18 -5.75
C PRO A 289 -11.02 -11.78 -6.33
N ARG A 290 -9.76 -11.48 -6.73
CA ARG A 290 -9.39 -10.16 -7.25
C ARG A 290 -10.23 -9.74 -8.45
N GLU A 291 -10.58 -10.70 -9.30
CA GLU A 291 -11.38 -10.50 -10.51
C GLU A 291 -12.81 -10.00 -10.21
N LYS A 292 -13.31 -10.32 -9.02
CA LYS A 292 -14.63 -9.88 -8.55
C LYS A 292 -14.61 -8.50 -7.88
N LEU A 293 -13.43 -7.93 -7.65
CA LEU A 293 -13.29 -6.65 -6.97
C LEU A 293 -14.02 -5.50 -7.69
N PRO A 294 -13.93 -5.34 -9.04
CA PRO A 294 -14.69 -4.28 -9.73
C PRO A 294 -16.20 -4.43 -9.56
N GLU A 295 -16.75 -5.65 -9.68
CA GLU A 295 -18.18 -5.91 -9.50
C GLU A 295 -18.64 -5.62 -8.07
N MET A 296 -17.87 -6.05 -7.08
CA MET A 296 -18.16 -5.81 -5.66
C MET A 296 -18.14 -4.31 -5.33
N LEU A 297 -17.15 -3.56 -5.84
CA LEU A 297 -17.11 -2.10 -5.67
C LEU A 297 -18.24 -1.41 -6.39
N ALA A 298 -18.61 -1.87 -7.60
CA ALA A 298 -19.74 -1.37 -8.35
C ALA A 298 -21.08 -1.60 -7.65
N ALA A 299 -21.20 -2.66 -6.87
CA ALA A 299 -22.39 -2.97 -6.08
C ALA A 299 -22.61 -2.01 -4.90
N SER A 300 -21.56 -1.35 -4.42
CA SER A 300 -21.66 -0.45 -3.28
C SER A 300 -22.10 0.95 -3.66
N ASP A 301 -22.80 1.61 -2.74
CA ASP A 301 -23.16 3.03 -2.84
C ASP A 301 -22.21 3.89 -2.00
N VAL A 302 -21.64 3.30 -0.93
CA VAL A 302 -20.66 3.93 -0.03
C VAL A 302 -19.55 2.94 0.31
N GLY A 303 -18.31 3.39 0.28
CA GLY A 303 -17.17 2.67 0.80
C GLY A 303 -16.76 3.15 2.20
N LEU A 304 -16.45 2.21 3.10
CA LEU A 304 -16.03 2.54 4.47
C LEU A 304 -14.51 2.47 4.64
N ILE A 305 -13.96 3.49 5.27
CA ILE A 305 -12.61 3.51 5.83
C ILE A 305 -12.74 3.69 7.34
N VAL A 306 -12.28 2.70 8.11
CA VAL A 306 -12.46 2.68 9.56
C VAL A 306 -11.12 2.50 10.25
N GLN A 307 -10.84 3.35 11.23
CA GLN A 307 -9.66 3.30 12.09
C GLN A 307 -10.06 3.69 13.51
N LYS A 308 -9.53 2.99 14.51
CA LYS A 308 -9.72 3.39 15.91
C LYS A 308 -9.01 4.71 16.20
N ARG A 309 -9.46 5.41 17.23
CA ARG A 309 -8.95 6.72 17.68
C ARG A 309 -7.44 6.71 17.98
N ASN A 310 -6.92 5.60 18.46
CA ASN A 310 -5.51 5.43 18.81
C ASN A 310 -4.61 4.95 17.66
N VAL A 311 -5.14 4.89 16.43
CA VAL A 311 -4.34 4.48 15.27
C VAL A 311 -3.31 5.55 14.94
N ILE A 312 -2.16 5.10 14.49
CA ILE A 312 -1.02 5.94 14.15
C ILE A 312 -1.40 6.93 13.03
N SER A 313 -1.08 8.20 13.23
CA SER A 313 -1.42 9.29 12.30
C SER A 313 -0.88 9.10 10.88
N PHE A 314 0.23 8.37 10.68
CA PHE A 314 0.82 8.13 9.36
C PHE A 314 0.28 6.89 8.65
N ASN A 315 -0.55 6.05 9.27
CA ASN A 315 -1.10 4.87 8.59
C ASN A 315 -2.01 5.28 7.43
N MET A 316 -1.63 4.84 6.21
CA MET A 316 -2.40 5.06 4.98
C MET A 316 -3.11 3.78 4.56
N PRO A 317 -4.45 3.70 4.67
CA PRO A 317 -5.19 2.53 4.22
C PRO A 317 -5.13 2.38 2.69
N SER A 318 -4.65 1.22 2.22
CA SER A 318 -4.59 0.90 0.78
C SER A 318 -5.96 0.86 0.08
N LYS A 319 -7.04 0.83 0.84
CA LYS A 319 -8.42 0.85 0.33
C LYS A 319 -8.84 2.23 -0.20
N ILE A 320 -8.22 3.33 0.28
CA ILE A 320 -8.59 4.69 -0.16
C ILE A 320 -8.40 4.86 -1.67
N PRO A 321 -7.23 4.57 -2.27
CA PRO A 321 -7.08 4.64 -3.72
C PRO A 321 -8.09 3.76 -4.49
N LEU A 322 -8.42 2.57 -3.98
CA LEU A 322 -9.38 1.66 -4.61
C LEU A 322 -10.79 2.24 -4.64
N LEU A 323 -11.28 2.76 -3.50
CA LEU A 323 -12.61 3.34 -3.40
C LEU A 323 -12.73 4.61 -4.26
N LEU A 324 -11.74 5.48 -4.20
CA LEU A 324 -11.69 6.68 -5.04
C LEU A 324 -11.70 6.31 -6.53
N ALA A 325 -10.86 5.36 -6.96
CA ALA A 325 -10.80 4.91 -8.34
C ALA A 325 -12.11 4.28 -8.83
N SER A 326 -12.87 3.63 -7.96
CA SER A 326 -14.19 3.07 -8.28
C SER A 326 -15.30 4.11 -8.38
N GLY A 327 -15.02 5.38 -8.07
CA GLY A 327 -16.03 6.45 -8.05
C GLY A 327 -17.06 6.30 -6.93
N ARG A 328 -16.71 5.61 -5.85
CA ARG A 328 -17.60 5.44 -4.69
C ARG A 328 -17.25 6.45 -3.61
N PRO A 329 -18.25 7.19 -3.08
CA PRO A 329 -18.04 8.11 -1.97
C PRO A 329 -17.54 7.33 -0.75
N ILE A 330 -16.62 7.93 0.01
CA ILE A 330 -16.04 7.34 1.22
C ILE A 330 -16.71 7.95 2.45
N VAL A 331 -17.14 7.10 3.38
CA VAL A 331 -17.35 7.51 4.78
C VAL A 331 -16.14 7.03 5.59
N GLY A 332 -15.34 7.99 6.05
CA GLY A 332 -14.10 7.75 6.77
C GLY A 332 -14.27 7.99 8.27
N SER A 333 -14.45 6.93 9.06
CA SER A 333 -14.36 6.99 10.53
C SER A 333 -12.90 6.86 10.94
N VAL A 334 -12.20 8.00 10.95
CA VAL A 334 -10.73 8.06 11.08
C VAL A 334 -10.31 9.28 11.89
N PRO A 335 -9.15 9.24 12.58
CA PRO A 335 -8.60 10.41 13.27
C PRO A 335 -8.45 11.61 12.33
N ALA A 336 -9.03 12.76 12.67
CA ALA A 336 -9.11 13.94 11.81
C ALA A 336 -7.74 14.50 11.36
N THR A 337 -6.70 14.30 12.16
CA THR A 337 -5.31 14.70 11.86
C THR A 337 -4.49 13.62 11.15
N GLY A 338 -5.08 12.42 10.96
CA GLY A 338 -4.40 11.27 10.37
C GLY A 338 -4.23 11.39 8.85
N THR A 339 -3.31 10.60 8.31
CA THR A 339 -3.04 10.51 6.86
C THR A 339 -4.27 10.10 6.06
N ALA A 340 -5.08 9.17 6.58
CA ALA A 340 -6.32 8.75 5.95
C ALA A 340 -7.32 9.91 5.79
N ALA A 341 -7.51 10.70 6.85
CA ALA A 341 -8.39 11.88 6.81
C ALA A 341 -7.88 12.93 5.81
N LYS A 342 -6.57 13.21 5.83
CA LYS A 342 -5.95 14.14 4.85
C LYS A 342 -6.19 13.67 3.40
N ALA A 343 -6.00 12.38 3.11
CA ALA A 343 -6.20 11.83 1.78
C ALA A 343 -7.67 11.93 1.30
N ILE A 344 -8.64 11.58 2.16
CA ILE A 344 -10.07 11.70 1.86
C ILE A 344 -10.45 13.18 1.63
N LYS A 345 -9.95 14.09 2.46
CA LYS A 345 -10.24 15.51 2.37
C LYS A 345 -9.67 16.14 1.09
N LEU A 346 -8.42 15.83 0.77
CA LEU A 346 -7.74 16.34 -0.44
C LEU A 346 -8.41 15.84 -1.71
N SER A 347 -8.91 14.60 -1.69
CA SER A 347 -9.61 14.03 -2.86
C SER A 347 -10.99 14.62 -3.10
N GLY A 348 -11.61 15.30 -2.11
CA GLY A 348 -13.01 15.65 -2.17
C GLY A 348 -13.95 14.44 -2.32
N GLY A 349 -13.44 13.21 -2.13
CA GLY A 349 -14.14 11.96 -2.44
C GLY A 349 -14.89 11.34 -1.25
N GLY A 350 -15.12 12.08 -0.15
CA GLY A 350 -15.81 11.49 0.98
C GLY A 350 -16.06 12.41 2.16
N ILE A 351 -16.72 11.84 3.15
CA ILE A 351 -17.11 12.49 4.42
C ILE A 351 -16.24 11.88 5.53
N ILE A 352 -15.69 12.73 6.41
CA ILE A 352 -14.92 12.28 7.56
C ILE A 352 -15.78 12.42 8.81
N VAL A 353 -15.86 11.35 9.58
CA VAL A 353 -16.55 11.32 10.86
C VAL A 353 -15.58 10.92 11.98
N GLU A 354 -15.94 11.24 13.23
CA GLU A 354 -15.17 10.84 14.40
C GLU A 354 -14.99 9.33 14.47
N PRO A 355 -13.78 8.83 14.76
CA PRO A 355 -13.54 7.40 14.96
C PRO A 355 -14.29 6.92 16.21
N GLU A 356 -14.75 5.67 16.15
CA GLU A 356 -15.49 5.02 17.24
C GLU A 356 -16.78 5.78 17.64
N SER A 357 -17.45 6.41 16.64
CA SER A 357 -18.75 7.09 16.81
C SER A 357 -19.78 6.47 15.83
N PRO A 358 -20.59 5.51 16.29
CA PRO A 358 -21.63 4.88 15.49
C PRO A 358 -22.67 5.88 14.96
N ASP A 359 -23.10 6.80 15.79
CA ASP A 359 -24.10 7.81 15.42
C ASP A 359 -23.61 8.74 14.31
N ALA A 360 -22.35 9.20 14.40
CA ALA A 360 -21.76 10.05 13.36
C ALA A 360 -21.59 9.29 12.03
N MET A 361 -21.23 8.00 12.09
CA MET A 361 -21.17 7.15 10.89
C MET A 361 -22.56 6.92 10.30
N ALA A 362 -23.55 6.61 11.14
CA ALA A 362 -24.93 6.42 10.71
C ALA A 362 -25.51 7.69 10.08
N ALA A 363 -25.28 8.86 10.65
CA ALA A 363 -25.71 10.15 10.10
C ALA A 363 -25.10 10.38 8.70
N ALA A 364 -23.78 10.19 8.53
CA ALA A 364 -23.13 10.36 7.24
C ALA A 364 -23.63 9.38 6.17
N VAL A 365 -23.90 8.12 6.54
CA VAL A 365 -24.51 7.13 5.63
C VAL A 365 -25.94 7.53 5.27
N HIS A 366 -26.73 7.99 6.24
CA HIS A 366 -28.09 8.45 6.01
C HIS A 366 -28.14 9.68 5.07
N ASP A 367 -27.23 10.64 5.24
CA ASP A 367 -27.12 11.80 4.36
C ASP A 367 -26.85 11.39 2.91
N LEU A 368 -25.97 10.40 2.69
CA LEU A 368 -25.69 9.87 1.36
C LEU A 368 -26.86 9.06 0.78
N TYR A 369 -27.63 8.39 1.63
CA TYR A 369 -28.84 7.68 1.22
C TYR A 369 -29.95 8.64 0.78
N THR A 370 -30.16 9.72 1.51
CA THR A 370 -31.21 10.70 1.24
C THR A 370 -30.81 11.73 0.17
N ASN A 371 -29.52 11.89 -0.11
CA ASN A 371 -29.01 12.83 -1.10
C ASN A 371 -28.08 12.12 -2.13
N PRO A 372 -28.66 11.44 -3.14
CA PRO A 372 -27.87 10.77 -4.18
C PRO A 372 -26.94 11.69 -4.98
N THR A 373 -27.30 12.96 -5.13
CA THR A 373 -26.47 13.97 -5.81
C THR A 373 -25.16 14.21 -5.06
N LEU A 374 -25.20 14.26 -3.72
CA LEU A 374 -24.02 14.38 -2.90
C LEU A 374 -23.08 13.17 -3.12
N GLY A 375 -23.65 11.95 -3.09
CA GLY A 375 -22.90 10.72 -3.34
C GLY A 375 -22.21 10.72 -4.70
N THR A 376 -22.92 11.13 -5.76
CA THR A 376 -22.39 11.24 -7.12
C THR A 376 -21.25 12.27 -7.21
N ASN A 377 -21.43 13.45 -6.62
CA ASN A 377 -20.41 14.50 -6.64
C ASN A 377 -19.13 14.08 -5.94
N LEU A 378 -19.24 13.47 -4.75
CA LEU A 378 -18.10 12.94 -4.02
C LEU A 378 -17.41 11.80 -4.79
N GLY A 379 -18.18 10.89 -5.38
CA GLY A 379 -17.66 9.81 -6.20
C GLY A 379 -16.86 10.31 -7.40
N ASN A 380 -17.38 11.30 -8.14
CA ASN A 380 -16.71 11.90 -9.29
C ASN A 380 -15.43 12.64 -8.90
N ALA A 381 -15.45 13.44 -7.83
CA ALA A 381 -14.27 14.13 -7.32
C ALA A 381 -13.19 13.12 -6.89
N GLY A 382 -13.60 12.07 -6.18
CA GLY A 382 -12.71 10.98 -5.79
C GLY A 382 -12.07 10.27 -6.97
N ARG A 383 -12.86 9.97 -8.02
CA ARG A 383 -12.38 9.33 -9.26
C ARG A 383 -11.34 10.20 -9.97
N GLN A 384 -11.65 11.46 -10.19
CA GLN A 384 -10.71 12.39 -10.82
C GLN A 384 -9.40 12.47 -10.04
N PHE A 385 -9.48 12.60 -8.72
CA PHE A 385 -8.29 12.64 -7.88
C PHE A 385 -7.46 11.34 -7.98
N ALA A 386 -8.12 10.17 -8.04
CA ALA A 386 -7.42 8.89 -8.16
C ALA A 386 -6.68 8.77 -9.51
N GLU A 387 -7.27 9.22 -10.61
CA GLU A 387 -6.63 9.24 -11.93
C GLU A 387 -5.39 10.15 -11.95
N GLU A 388 -5.50 11.34 -11.36
CA GLU A 388 -4.44 12.34 -11.32
C GLU A 388 -3.31 12.01 -10.32
N ASN A 389 -3.61 11.29 -9.22
CA ASN A 389 -2.67 11.13 -8.11
C ASN A 389 -2.31 9.70 -7.77
N TYR A 390 -3.21 8.74 -8.02
CA TYR A 390 -3.06 7.34 -7.63
C TYR A 390 -3.02 6.37 -8.83
N SER A 391 -2.94 6.85 -10.07
CA SER A 391 -2.80 5.96 -11.22
C SER A 391 -1.36 5.42 -11.35
N LEU A 392 -1.23 4.21 -11.92
CA LEU A 392 0.08 3.64 -12.27
C LEU A 392 0.90 4.58 -13.16
N GLU A 393 0.25 5.25 -14.11
CA GLU A 393 0.92 6.18 -15.03
C GLU A 393 1.58 7.34 -14.29
N GLN A 394 0.87 7.92 -13.31
CA GLN A 394 1.44 8.98 -12.47
C GLN A 394 2.57 8.48 -11.56
N ALA A 395 2.44 7.28 -11.03
CA ALA A 395 3.53 6.67 -10.25
C ALA A 395 4.77 6.46 -11.12
N LEU A 396 4.60 5.92 -12.32
CA LEU A 396 5.70 5.74 -13.29
C LEU A 396 6.35 7.07 -13.67
N ASN A 397 5.57 8.12 -13.94
CA ASN A 397 6.09 9.47 -14.22
C ASN A 397 6.96 10.00 -13.07
N ARG A 398 6.48 9.85 -11.83
CA ARG A 398 7.21 10.29 -10.62
C ARG A 398 8.48 9.48 -10.40
N TYR A 399 8.43 8.15 -10.53
CA TYR A 399 9.62 7.29 -10.40
C TYR A 399 10.63 7.58 -11.50
N GLU A 400 10.23 7.63 -12.76
CA GLU A 400 11.13 7.89 -13.89
C GLU A 400 11.79 9.27 -13.78
N GLY A 401 11.03 10.30 -13.43
CA GLY A 401 11.56 11.64 -13.17
C GLY A 401 12.58 11.65 -12.03
N LEU A 402 12.27 10.99 -10.90
CA LEU A 402 13.16 10.85 -9.77
C LEU A 402 14.46 10.12 -10.15
N LEU A 403 14.34 8.95 -10.79
CA LEU A 403 15.49 8.12 -11.15
C LEU A 403 16.39 8.84 -12.18
N SER A 404 15.80 9.49 -13.18
CA SER A 404 16.53 10.27 -14.19
C SER A 404 17.29 11.43 -13.57
N HIS A 405 16.67 12.17 -12.65
CA HIS A 405 17.32 13.27 -11.92
C HIS A 405 18.52 12.77 -11.10
N ILE A 406 18.37 11.65 -10.38
CA ILE A 406 19.44 11.07 -9.56
C ILE A 406 20.61 10.63 -10.43
N VAL A 407 20.36 9.90 -11.51
CA VAL A 407 21.40 9.37 -12.40
C VAL A 407 22.12 10.50 -13.13
N THR A 408 21.41 11.52 -13.60
CA THR A 408 22.01 12.68 -14.29
C THR A 408 22.93 13.47 -13.36
N ASN A 409 22.47 13.76 -12.13
CA ASN A 409 23.27 14.50 -11.15
C ASN A 409 24.53 13.72 -10.77
N GLN A 410 24.44 12.40 -10.60
CA GLN A 410 25.58 11.57 -10.30
C GLN A 410 26.61 11.54 -11.45
N LYS A 411 26.17 11.42 -12.70
CA LYS A 411 27.04 11.47 -13.88
C LYS A 411 27.73 12.83 -14.03
N SER A 412 27.05 13.92 -13.68
CA SER A 412 27.64 15.25 -13.64
C SER A 412 28.72 15.38 -12.57
N LEU A 413 28.49 14.83 -11.36
CA LEU A 413 29.48 14.82 -10.28
C LEU A 413 30.73 13.99 -10.61
N LEU A 414 30.56 12.94 -11.42
CA LEU A 414 31.65 12.08 -11.88
C LEU A 414 32.40 12.64 -13.12
N GLY A 415 32.01 13.83 -13.62
CA GLY A 415 32.63 14.46 -14.81
C GLY A 415 32.29 13.78 -16.13
N ILE A 416 31.29 12.88 -16.16
CA ILE A 416 30.89 12.14 -17.36
C ILE A 416 29.96 12.97 -18.27
N LEU A 417 29.28 13.99 -17.68
CA LEU A 417 28.46 14.96 -18.40
C LEU A 417 28.86 16.39 -17.98
N PRO A 418 28.84 17.40 -18.91
CA PRO A 418 29.06 18.78 -18.55
C PRO A 418 28.00 19.22 -17.53
N LYS A 419 28.43 20.01 -16.52
CA LYS A 419 27.52 20.62 -15.54
C LYS A 419 26.48 21.44 -16.31
N LEU A 420 25.19 21.10 -16.17
CA LEU A 420 24.10 21.93 -16.63
C LEU A 420 24.18 23.27 -15.86
N ASN A 421 24.60 24.33 -16.54
CA ASN A 421 24.56 25.67 -15.99
C ASN A 421 23.12 26.03 -15.65
N SER A 422 22.81 26.16 -14.38
CA SER A 422 21.59 26.79 -13.90
C SER A 422 21.67 28.29 -14.29
N LYS A 423 21.23 28.64 -15.50
CA LYS A 423 20.94 30.03 -15.82
C LYS A 423 19.81 30.48 -14.88
N LYS A 424 20.19 31.28 -13.89
CA LYS A 424 19.28 32.20 -13.24
C LYS A 424 18.64 33.03 -14.34
N SER A 425 17.36 32.88 -14.61
CA SER A 425 16.58 33.90 -15.30
C SER A 425 16.46 35.09 -14.33
N VAL A 426 17.34 36.07 -14.53
CA VAL A 426 17.08 37.43 -14.07
C VAL A 426 15.95 37.91 -14.95
N VAL A 427 14.78 38.07 -14.38
CA VAL A 427 13.70 38.89 -14.93
C VAL A 427 13.90 40.26 -14.28
N ASP A 428 14.57 41.15 -14.99
CA ASP A 428 14.43 42.57 -14.81
C ASP A 428 13.24 43.06 -15.66
N GLY A 429 12.34 43.85 -15.06
CA GLY A 429 11.25 44.53 -15.74
C GLY A 429 9.97 44.54 -14.94
#